data_df7d3f0319da49d1394a484bf6baf4bc
#
_entry.id   df7d3f0319da49d1394a484bf6baf4bc
#
_cell.length_a   1.000
_cell.length_b   1.000
_cell.length_c   1.000
_cell.angle_alpha   90.00
_cell.angle_beta   90.00
_cell.angle_gamma   90.00
#
_symmetry.space_group_name_H-M   'P 1'
#
loop_
_entity.id
_entity.type
_entity.pdbx_description
1 polymer ?
#
loop_
_entity_poly.entity_id
_entity_poly.type
_entity_poly.pdbx_seq_one_letter_code
_entity_poly.pdbx_strand_id
1 'polypeptide(L)'
;MRNKGLIIIFMLLCVLPSEARKRHIVNISHEYQSVVVNEDSTVTFCYCGMGKRVSVYGDFFYAGEDSTRYTDLRSKRVKMKRESDGCFHATTRPIQSEVYTYCFKVNGKRKNDPLNNDTAWQMTHKWNIVTVGGTAQTALYQQPAQRGTMLHTSWYSSAEKLNRRVNIYLPAGYSDTLRYPVLYLLHGISGYEGSWSERGRAIQILENLVAQGKCQPMILVMPDVNVKPQEGTPTHRSLFNNIMNYSRLCHDHDIERALVELTAFVDSTFRVSDDHYIAGLSDGARMAANTANLLPNYFSAVGLFSPVVHKEQLPKDSATYYVYSGKKDMFHANAIRFNRRLDKAQAPHEYTETIGGHTWRNWRLYLSDYMIKINQ
;
A
#
# COMPACT_ATOMS: atom_id res chain seq x y z
N MET A 1 56.37 -23.28 49.57
CA MET A 1 55.90 -22.15 50.41
C MET A 1 54.41 -21.89 50.09
N ARG A 2 53.59 -22.10 51.11
CA ARG A 2 52.16 -22.05 50.99
C ARG A 2 51.65 -20.59 51.11
N ASN A 3 50.89 -20.10 50.20
CA ASN A 3 50.13 -18.88 50.41
C ASN A 3 48.61 -19.23 50.50
N LYS A 4 48.06 -18.94 51.67
CA LYS A 4 46.64 -19.08 51.99
C LYS A 4 45.91 -17.83 51.52
N GLY A 5 45.01 -17.97 50.57
CA GLY A 5 44.07 -16.90 50.17
C GLY A 5 42.84 -16.92 51.05
N LEU A 6 42.56 -15.81 51.67
CA LEU A 6 41.42 -15.54 52.56
C LEU A 6 40.16 -15.26 51.69
N ILE A 7 39.14 -16.11 51.84
CA ILE A 7 37.85 -15.88 51.21
C ILE A 7 36.99 -15.05 52.18
N ILE A 8 36.71 -13.80 51.81
CA ILE A 8 35.76 -12.93 52.52
C ILE A 8 34.37 -13.16 51.89
N ILE A 9 33.45 -13.78 52.61
CA ILE A 9 32.06 -13.91 52.23
C ILE A 9 31.35 -12.66 52.68
N PHE A 10 30.91 -11.83 51.71
CA PHE A 10 29.97 -10.74 51.95
C PHE A 10 28.56 -11.32 51.93
N MET A 11 27.94 -11.44 53.11
CA MET A 11 26.47 -11.63 53.21
C MET A 11 25.78 -10.30 52.89
N LEU A 12 25.19 -10.24 51.68
CA LEU A 12 24.29 -9.13 51.34
C LEU A 12 22.89 -9.53 51.81
N LEU A 13 22.42 -8.89 52.89
CA LEU A 13 21.03 -8.96 53.30
C LEU A 13 20.19 -8.24 52.23
N CYS A 14 19.55 -8.97 51.32
CA CYS A 14 18.48 -8.47 50.48
C CYS A 14 17.19 -8.29 51.32
N VAL A 15 16.88 -7.08 51.68
CA VAL A 15 15.55 -6.70 52.15
C VAL A 15 14.61 -6.84 50.98
N LEU A 16 13.75 -7.82 51.01
CA LEU A 16 12.66 -8.00 50.03
C LEU A 16 11.59 -6.93 50.30
N PRO A 17 11.22 -6.09 49.34
CA PRO A 17 10.00 -5.33 49.45
C PRO A 17 8.82 -6.26 49.17
N SER A 18 8.00 -6.46 50.20
CA SER A 18 6.70 -7.07 50.08
C SER A 18 5.80 -6.22 49.22
N GLU A 19 5.57 -6.63 48.00
CA GLU A 19 4.34 -6.55 47.19
C GLU A 19 4.67 -7.05 45.80
N ALA A 20 4.68 -8.36 45.64
CA ALA A 20 4.61 -8.99 44.34
C ALA A 20 3.27 -8.61 43.69
N ARG A 21 3.25 -7.56 42.86
CA ARG A 21 2.17 -7.34 41.92
C ARG A 21 2.02 -8.59 41.09
N LYS A 22 1.00 -9.38 41.34
CA LYS A 22 0.61 -10.52 40.51
C LYS A 22 0.50 -10.01 39.07
N ARG A 23 1.51 -10.26 38.25
CA ARG A 23 1.41 -10.15 36.82
C ARG A 23 0.47 -11.26 36.39
N HIS A 24 -0.77 -10.91 36.07
CA HIS A 24 -1.64 -11.81 35.35
C HIS A 24 -1.01 -12.05 33.98
N ILE A 25 -0.25 -13.11 33.86
CA ILE A 25 0.16 -13.64 32.56
C ILE A 25 -1.12 -14.30 32.03
N VAL A 26 -1.81 -13.63 31.14
CA VAL A 26 -2.88 -14.26 30.38
C VAL A 26 -2.20 -15.26 29.47
N ASN A 27 -2.38 -16.56 29.74
CA ASN A 27 -2.01 -17.61 28.80
C ASN A 27 -2.93 -17.47 27.60
N ILE A 28 -2.40 -16.84 26.54
CA ILE A 28 -3.09 -16.74 25.26
C ILE A 28 -2.98 -18.12 24.62
N SER A 29 -4.07 -18.90 24.67
CA SER A 29 -4.19 -20.13 23.90
C SER A 29 -4.08 -19.82 22.40
N HIS A 30 -3.60 -20.77 21.58
CA HIS A 30 -3.27 -20.61 20.16
C HIS A 30 -4.43 -20.23 19.22
N GLU A 31 -5.64 -19.97 19.71
CA GLU A 31 -6.83 -19.66 18.91
C GLU A 31 -7.29 -18.19 19.00
N TYR A 32 -6.52 -17.32 19.65
CA TYR A 32 -6.96 -15.95 19.86
C TYR A 32 -6.74 -15.06 18.62
N GLN A 33 -7.83 -14.65 17.99
CA GLN A 33 -7.83 -13.67 16.90
C GLN A 33 -8.19 -12.29 17.45
N SER A 34 -7.32 -11.31 17.20
CA SER A 34 -7.53 -9.91 17.62
C SER A 34 -8.56 -9.17 16.77
N VAL A 35 -8.84 -9.67 15.56
CA VAL A 35 -9.84 -9.14 14.64
C VAL A 35 -10.55 -10.28 13.92
N VAL A 36 -11.88 -10.24 13.94
CA VAL A 36 -12.75 -11.24 13.29
C VAL A 36 -13.79 -10.48 12.45
N VAL A 37 -13.90 -10.86 11.18
CA VAL A 37 -14.99 -10.41 10.30
C VAL A 37 -16.10 -11.44 10.42
N ASN A 38 -17.27 -11.02 10.90
CA ASN A 38 -18.42 -11.87 11.10
C ASN A 38 -19.25 -12.01 9.80
N GLU A 39 -20.08 -13.04 9.73
CA GLU A 39 -20.92 -13.32 8.55
C GLU A 39 -21.88 -12.18 8.20
N ASP A 40 -22.33 -11.42 9.20
CA ASP A 40 -23.21 -10.26 9.04
C ASP A 40 -22.47 -8.97 8.64
N SER A 41 -21.20 -9.09 8.24
CA SER A 41 -20.31 -7.97 7.92
C SER A 41 -20.01 -7.02 9.08
N THR A 42 -20.26 -7.43 10.33
CA THR A 42 -19.70 -6.74 11.49
C THR A 42 -18.24 -7.16 11.70
N VAL A 43 -17.45 -6.31 12.35
CA VAL A 43 -16.05 -6.65 12.71
C VAL A 43 -15.90 -6.59 14.21
N THR A 44 -15.49 -7.70 14.79
CA THR A 44 -15.17 -7.83 16.22
C THR A 44 -13.68 -7.63 16.42
N PHE A 45 -13.33 -6.67 17.28
CA PHE A 45 -11.97 -6.39 17.71
C PHE A 45 -11.77 -6.85 19.14
N CYS A 46 -10.62 -7.44 19.42
CA CYS A 46 -10.24 -7.81 20.75
C CYS A 46 -8.80 -7.40 21.08
N TYR A 47 -8.61 -6.87 22.29
CA TYR A 47 -7.32 -6.42 22.80
C TYR A 47 -7.06 -6.98 24.20
N CYS A 48 -6.15 -7.95 24.29
CA CYS A 48 -5.74 -8.60 25.55
C CYS A 48 -4.44 -7.99 26.09
N GLY A 49 -4.48 -6.75 26.49
CA GLY A 49 -3.33 -6.04 27.03
C GLY A 49 -3.67 -5.20 28.25
N MET A 50 -2.63 -4.70 28.92
CA MET A 50 -2.82 -3.80 30.05
C MET A 50 -3.35 -2.45 29.58
N GLY A 51 -4.40 -1.95 30.23
CA GLY A 51 -5.01 -0.65 29.99
C GLY A 51 -6.21 -0.42 30.88
N LYS A 52 -6.49 0.86 31.21
CA LYS A 52 -7.71 1.26 31.89
C LYS A 52 -8.81 1.70 30.90
N ARG A 53 -8.39 2.24 29.75
CA ARG A 53 -9.29 2.72 28.68
C ARG A 53 -8.73 2.26 27.35
N VAL A 54 -9.49 1.41 26.64
CA VAL A 54 -9.12 0.90 25.32
C VAL A 54 -10.22 1.28 24.33
N SER A 55 -9.84 1.57 23.13
CA SER A 55 -10.73 1.79 21.99
C SER A 55 -10.05 1.36 20.70
N VAL A 56 -10.82 0.91 19.73
CA VAL A 56 -10.38 0.74 18.36
C VAL A 56 -10.67 2.02 17.58
N TYR A 57 -9.81 2.31 16.62
CA TYR A 57 -9.80 3.54 15.85
C TYR A 57 -9.48 3.17 14.40
N GLY A 58 -10.32 3.54 13.46
CA GLY A 58 -10.16 3.13 12.06
C GLY A 58 -11.04 3.89 11.08
N ASP A 59 -10.86 3.64 9.80
CA ASP A 59 -11.58 4.28 8.70
C ASP A 59 -12.92 3.63 8.35
N PHE A 60 -13.29 2.52 8.96
CA PHE A 60 -14.53 1.77 8.73
C PHE A 60 -15.81 2.50 9.18
N PHE A 61 -15.72 3.59 9.90
CA PHE A 61 -16.89 4.40 10.28
C PHE A 61 -17.36 5.35 9.17
N TYR A 62 -16.58 5.46 8.11
CA TYR A 62 -16.89 6.27 6.94
C TYR A 62 -17.48 5.47 5.79
N ALA A 63 -17.83 4.22 6.03
CA ALA A 63 -18.42 3.32 5.05
C ALA A 63 -19.89 3.68 4.73
N GLY A 64 -20.17 4.96 4.50
CA GLY A 64 -21.42 5.44 3.89
C GLY A 64 -21.17 5.83 2.43
N GLU A 65 -22.23 6.02 1.66
CA GLU A 65 -22.13 6.44 0.26
C GLU A 65 -21.34 7.74 0.05
N ASP A 66 -21.22 8.57 1.09
CA ASP A 66 -20.46 9.83 1.10
C ASP A 66 -19.02 9.76 1.61
N SER A 67 -18.50 8.57 1.92
CA SER A 67 -17.12 8.39 2.43
C SER A 67 -16.01 8.67 1.41
N THR A 68 -16.34 9.30 0.30
CA THR A 68 -15.44 9.60 -0.81
C THR A 68 -14.69 10.92 -0.69
N ARG A 69 -14.93 11.70 0.36
CA ARG A 69 -14.20 12.94 0.61
C ARG A 69 -12.93 12.63 1.40
N TYR A 70 -11.79 12.99 0.85
CA TYR A 70 -10.47 12.93 1.50
C TYR A 70 -10.44 13.64 2.86
N THR A 71 -11.33 14.63 3.06
CA THR A 71 -11.50 15.41 4.28
C THR A 71 -12.27 14.70 5.39
N ASP A 72 -13.00 13.63 5.10
CA ASP A 72 -13.83 12.91 6.08
C ASP A 72 -13.07 11.79 6.82
N LEU A 73 -11.75 11.72 6.66
CA LEU A 73 -10.85 10.80 7.38
C LEU A 73 -10.70 11.14 8.88
N ARG A 74 -11.69 11.71 9.52
CA ARG A 74 -11.76 11.78 10.96
C ARG A 74 -12.18 10.44 11.51
N SER A 75 -11.21 9.54 11.59
CA SER A 75 -11.40 8.23 12.16
C SER A 75 -12.17 8.32 13.48
N LYS A 76 -13.34 7.72 13.53
CA LYS A 76 -14.14 7.62 14.76
C LYS A 76 -13.56 6.51 15.63
N ARG A 77 -13.77 6.67 16.92
CA ARG A 77 -13.32 5.76 17.95
C ARG A 77 -14.50 4.94 18.47
N VAL A 78 -14.37 3.62 18.50
CA VAL A 78 -15.27 2.75 19.26
C VAL A 78 -14.64 2.40 20.60
N LYS A 79 -15.34 2.67 21.69
CA LYS A 79 -14.92 2.27 23.02
C LYS A 79 -15.01 0.74 23.12
N MET A 80 -13.98 0.11 23.68
CA MET A 80 -13.97 -1.31 23.96
C MET A 80 -14.33 -1.54 25.42
N LYS A 81 -15.07 -2.61 25.68
CA LYS A 81 -15.45 -3.02 27.05
C LYS A 81 -14.58 -4.20 27.47
N ARG A 82 -14.17 -4.21 28.73
CA ARG A 82 -13.48 -5.38 29.31
C ARG A 82 -14.52 -6.44 29.60
N GLU A 83 -14.26 -7.67 29.17
CA GLU A 83 -15.12 -8.81 29.38
C GLU A 83 -14.53 -9.81 30.40
N SER A 84 -15.26 -10.92 30.65
CA SER A 84 -14.89 -11.93 31.66
C SER A 84 -13.58 -12.68 31.34
N ASP A 85 -13.16 -12.73 30.05
CA ASP A 85 -11.89 -13.27 29.62
C ASP A 85 -10.69 -12.36 29.93
N GLY A 86 -10.95 -11.18 30.49
CA GLY A 86 -9.95 -10.18 30.84
C GLY A 86 -9.50 -9.30 29.70
N CYS A 87 -10.02 -9.52 28.48
CA CYS A 87 -9.71 -8.75 27.28
C CYS A 87 -10.73 -7.62 27.05
N PHE A 88 -10.40 -6.69 26.18
CA PHE A 88 -11.30 -5.63 25.76
C PHE A 88 -11.88 -5.97 24.39
N HIS A 89 -13.20 -5.91 24.27
CA HIS A 89 -13.94 -6.23 23.05
C HIS A 89 -14.74 -5.05 22.54
N ALA A 90 -14.87 -4.97 21.21
CA ALA A 90 -15.81 -4.09 20.52
C ALA A 90 -16.20 -4.71 19.19
N THR A 91 -17.50 -4.67 18.85
CA THR A 91 -18.02 -5.07 17.56
C THR A 91 -18.59 -3.83 16.86
N THR A 92 -18.32 -3.69 15.58
CA THR A 92 -18.88 -2.61 14.75
C THR A 92 -20.35 -2.94 14.44
N ARG A 93 -21.11 -1.95 13.94
CA ARG A 93 -22.27 -2.27 13.11
C ARG A 93 -21.81 -2.94 11.80
N PRO A 94 -22.74 -3.57 11.01
CA PRO A 94 -22.39 -4.03 9.68
C PRO A 94 -21.77 -2.90 8.85
N ILE A 95 -20.66 -3.21 8.18
CA ILE A 95 -19.93 -2.25 7.32
C ILE A 95 -19.80 -2.83 5.92
N GLN A 96 -19.57 -1.97 4.94
CA GLN A 96 -19.47 -2.38 3.53
C GLN A 96 -18.27 -3.30 3.30
N SER A 97 -18.39 -4.19 2.31
CA SER A 97 -17.28 -5.01 1.82
C SER A 97 -16.18 -4.12 1.26
N GLU A 98 -15.03 -4.07 1.93
CA GLU A 98 -13.88 -3.24 1.55
C GLU A 98 -12.65 -3.56 2.42
N VAL A 99 -11.51 -2.95 2.09
CA VAL A 99 -10.27 -2.97 2.88
C VAL A 99 -10.23 -1.75 3.78
N TYR A 100 -10.12 -1.97 5.09
CA TYR A 100 -10.10 -0.92 6.12
C TYR A 100 -8.80 -0.92 6.89
N THR A 101 -8.43 0.24 7.43
CA THR A 101 -7.29 0.38 8.34
C THR A 101 -7.74 0.65 9.77
N TYR A 102 -7.03 0.10 10.75
CA TYR A 102 -7.33 0.31 12.16
C TYR A 102 -6.08 0.33 13.06
N CYS A 103 -6.25 0.81 14.27
CA CYS A 103 -5.30 0.66 15.37
C CYS A 103 -6.04 0.69 16.71
N PHE A 104 -5.37 0.23 17.77
CA PHE A 104 -5.88 0.44 19.14
C PHE A 104 -5.41 1.79 19.72
N LYS A 105 -6.20 2.33 20.62
CA LYS A 105 -5.83 3.48 21.45
C LYS A 105 -5.97 3.08 22.92
N VAL A 106 -4.83 2.86 23.57
CA VAL A 106 -4.74 2.38 24.96
C VAL A 106 -4.29 3.53 25.87
N ASN A 107 -5.13 3.91 26.82
CA ASN A 107 -4.88 5.06 27.73
C ASN A 107 -4.50 6.36 26.98
N GLY A 108 -5.12 6.57 25.81
CA GLY A 108 -4.85 7.73 24.97
C GLY A 108 -3.71 7.57 23.99
N LYS A 109 -2.83 6.59 24.14
CA LYS A 109 -1.70 6.33 23.25
C LYS A 109 -2.10 5.34 22.16
N ARG A 110 -1.66 5.60 20.92
CA ARG A 110 -1.83 4.70 19.79
C ARG A 110 -0.97 3.44 19.97
N LYS A 111 -1.54 2.30 19.62
CA LYS A 111 -0.85 1.01 19.52
C LYS A 111 -1.35 0.25 18.29
N ASN A 112 -0.44 -0.38 17.58
CA ASN A 112 -0.79 -1.36 16.57
C ASN A 112 -1.28 -2.64 17.25
N ASP A 113 -2.04 -3.41 16.50
CA ASP A 113 -2.42 -4.75 16.87
C ASP A 113 -1.23 -5.71 16.67
N PRO A 114 -0.69 -6.30 17.73
CA PRO A 114 0.49 -7.16 17.61
C PRO A 114 0.17 -8.54 17.02
N LEU A 115 -1.11 -8.94 16.99
CA LEU A 115 -1.56 -10.24 16.50
C LEU A 115 -2.00 -10.19 15.02
N ASN A 116 -2.11 -9.01 14.45
CA ASN A 116 -2.42 -8.83 13.04
C ASN A 116 -1.21 -8.28 12.28
N ASN A 117 -0.55 -9.16 11.52
CA ASN A 117 0.61 -8.81 10.71
C ASN A 117 0.25 -8.11 9.40
N ASP A 118 -1.03 -8.08 9.02
CA ASP A 118 -1.48 -7.35 7.85
C ASP A 118 -1.51 -5.85 8.15
N THR A 119 -0.57 -5.13 7.58
CA THR A 119 -0.32 -3.74 7.95
C THR A 119 0.02 -2.89 6.73
N ALA A 120 -0.20 -1.57 6.87
CA ALA A 120 0.22 -0.59 5.88
C ALA A 120 0.68 0.71 6.54
N TRP A 121 1.64 1.37 5.93
CA TRP A 121 2.00 2.73 6.31
C TRP A 121 1.03 3.75 5.72
N GLN A 122 0.61 4.70 6.55
CA GLN A 122 -0.12 5.87 6.13
C GLN A 122 0.55 7.09 6.75
N MET A 123 1.15 7.92 5.93
CA MET A 123 1.96 9.04 6.38
C MET A 123 3.06 8.59 7.36
N THR A 124 2.97 8.99 8.61
CA THR A 124 3.98 8.71 9.65
C THR A 124 3.63 7.51 10.54
N HIS A 125 2.54 6.82 10.26
CA HIS A 125 2.04 5.77 11.13
C HIS A 125 1.78 4.47 10.37
N LYS A 126 2.18 3.35 10.98
CA LYS A 126 1.79 2.02 10.56
C LYS A 126 0.38 1.69 11.08
N TRP A 127 -0.49 1.15 10.25
CA TRP A 127 -1.85 0.75 10.57
C TRP A 127 -2.03 -0.75 10.31
N ASN A 128 -2.88 -1.39 11.10
CA ASN A 128 -3.31 -2.73 10.78
C ASN A 128 -4.43 -2.69 9.75
N ILE A 129 -4.59 -3.75 8.99
CA ILE A 129 -5.58 -3.87 7.92
C ILE A 129 -6.59 -4.96 8.29
N VAL A 130 -7.84 -4.73 7.94
CA VAL A 130 -8.89 -5.74 7.92
C VAL A 130 -9.64 -5.66 6.60
N THR A 131 -9.84 -6.80 5.94
CA THR A 131 -10.60 -6.90 4.70
C THR A 131 -11.96 -7.52 5.00
N VAL A 132 -13.02 -6.74 4.80
CA VAL A 132 -14.41 -7.23 4.88
C VAL A 132 -14.80 -7.73 3.49
N GLY A 133 -14.96 -9.04 3.38
CA GLY A 133 -15.33 -9.73 2.15
C GLY A 133 -16.81 -9.58 1.79
N GLY A 134 -17.29 -10.39 0.85
CA GLY A 134 -18.72 -10.48 0.48
C GLY A 134 -19.04 -10.02 -0.94
N THR A 135 -18.06 -9.51 -1.69
CA THR A 135 -18.23 -9.17 -3.12
C THR A 135 -17.13 -9.82 -3.97
N ALA A 136 -17.39 -10.02 -5.27
CA ALA A 136 -16.37 -10.49 -6.21
C ALA A 136 -15.13 -9.57 -6.22
N GLN A 137 -15.33 -8.26 -6.08
CA GLN A 137 -14.24 -7.29 -6.03
C GLN A 137 -13.38 -7.47 -4.78
N THR A 138 -13.99 -7.61 -3.59
CA THR A 138 -13.23 -7.78 -2.34
C THR A 138 -12.60 -9.16 -2.20
N ALA A 139 -13.09 -10.17 -2.94
CA ALA A 139 -12.43 -11.46 -3.06
C ALA A 139 -11.00 -11.33 -3.63
N LEU A 140 -10.77 -10.37 -4.55
CA LEU A 140 -9.44 -10.09 -5.09
C LEU A 140 -8.48 -9.50 -4.06
N TYR A 141 -8.98 -8.93 -2.95
CA TYR A 141 -8.17 -8.29 -1.91
C TYR A 141 -7.79 -9.22 -0.77
N GLN A 142 -8.37 -10.43 -0.73
CA GLN A 142 -8.06 -11.46 0.26
C GLN A 142 -6.67 -12.06 0.02
N GLN A 143 -6.12 -12.69 1.05
CA GLN A 143 -4.85 -13.40 0.91
C GLN A 143 -4.99 -14.53 -0.11
N PRO A 144 -4.14 -14.58 -1.14
CA PRO A 144 -4.22 -15.62 -2.16
C PRO A 144 -3.74 -16.97 -1.61
N ALA A 145 -4.22 -18.06 -2.22
CA ALA A 145 -3.82 -19.41 -1.85
C ALA A 145 -2.33 -19.68 -2.15
N GLN A 146 -1.82 -19.06 -3.22
CA GLN A 146 -0.40 -19.11 -3.57
C GLN A 146 0.18 -17.70 -3.57
N ARG A 147 1.45 -17.59 -3.22
CA ARG A 147 2.18 -16.32 -3.19
C ARG A 147 3.56 -16.49 -3.80
N GLY A 148 3.96 -15.50 -4.54
CA GLY A 148 5.32 -15.37 -5.05
C GLY A 148 6.28 -14.75 -4.02
N THR A 149 7.37 -14.19 -4.51
CA THR A 149 8.44 -13.64 -3.69
C THR A 149 8.51 -12.13 -3.82
N MET A 150 8.50 -11.42 -2.69
CA MET A 150 8.77 -9.99 -2.63
C MET A 150 10.25 -9.74 -2.38
N LEU A 151 10.88 -9.01 -3.28
CA LEU A 151 12.25 -8.53 -3.16
C LEU A 151 12.23 -7.06 -2.74
N HIS A 152 12.89 -6.73 -1.63
CA HIS A 152 13.15 -5.36 -1.20
C HIS A 152 14.57 -5.01 -1.59
N THR A 153 14.74 -4.14 -2.57
CA THR A 153 16.05 -3.81 -3.13
C THR A 153 16.17 -2.32 -3.48
N SER A 154 17.25 -1.95 -4.11
CA SER A 154 17.50 -0.61 -4.61
C SER A 154 18.25 -0.66 -5.93
N TRP A 155 18.10 0.38 -6.74
CA TRP A 155 18.93 0.63 -7.92
C TRP A 155 19.61 1.98 -7.79
N TYR A 156 20.79 2.12 -8.37
CA TYR A 156 21.47 3.40 -8.44
C TYR A 156 20.94 4.22 -9.61
N SER A 157 20.45 5.43 -9.32
CA SER A 157 20.10 6.39 -10.36
C SER A 157 21.26 7.34 -10.61
N SER A 158 21.76 7.34 -11.84
CA SER A 158 22.79 8.28 -12.27
C SER A 158 22.21 9.68 -12.50
N ALA A 159 20.94 9.77 -12.90
CA ALA A 159 20.23 11.04 -13.08
C ALA A 159 20.11 11.80 -11.76
N GLU A 160 19.83 11.11 -10.66
CA GLU A 160 19.66 11.71 -9.34
C GLU A 160 20.89 11.55 -8.42
N LYS A 161 21.87 10.74 -8.83
CA LYS A 161 23.12 10.44 -8.09
C LYS A 161 22.87 9.83 -6.70
N LEU A 162 21.86 8.94 -6.60
CA LEU A 162 21.52 8.26 -5.35
C LEU A 162 20.96 6.86 -5.59
N ASN A 163 20.95 6.02 -4.54
CA ASN A 163 20.28 4.74 -4.53
C ASN A 163 18.79 4.96 -4.22
N ARG A 164 17.91 4.43 -5.09
CA ARG A 164 16.47 4.44 -4.91
C ARG A 164 15.96 3.07 -4.51
N ARG A 165 14.98 3.04 -3.62
CA ARG A 165 14.34 1.80 -3.17
C ARG A 165 13.27 1.37 -4.14
N VAL A 166 13.15 0.06 -4.31
CA VAL A 166 12.12 -0.58 -5.11
C VAL A 166 11.72 -1.90 -4.48
N ASN A 167 10.43 -2.16 -4.47
CA ASN A 167 9.87 -3.47 -4.20
C ASN A 167 9.59 -4.15 -5.53
N ILE A 168 10.13 -5.35 -5.74
CA ILE A 168 9.90 -6.16 -6.92
C ILE A 168 9.24 -7.46 -6.49
N TYR A 169 8.07 -7.73 -7.05
CA TYR A 169 7.34 -8.96 -6.78
C TYR A 169 7.47 -9.92 -7.96
N LEU A 170 8.00 -11.09 -7.69
CA LEU A 170 8.04 -12.21 -8.61
C LEU A 170 6.80 -13.08 -8.37
N PRO A 171 5.99 -13.40 -9.39
CA PRO A 171 4.73 -14.13 -9.23
C PRO A 171 4.92 -15.53 -8.66
N ALA A 172 3.84 -16.13 -8.16
CA ALA A 172 3.86 -17.51 -7.70
C ALA A 172 4.32 -18.43 -8.83
N GLY A 173 5.27 -19.33 -8.53
CA GLY A 173 5.85 -20.22 -9.52
C GLY A 173 6.85 -19.57 -10.49
N TYR A 174 7.37 -18.38 -10.18
CA TYR A 174 8.41 -17.75 -10.99
C TYR A 174 9.58 -18.71 -11.29
N SER A 175 10.00 -18.74 -12.56
CA SER A 175 11.07 -19.60 -13.06
C SER A 175 12.02 -18.82 -13.97
N ASP A 176 13.32 -19.08 -13.85
CA ASP A 176 14.34 -18.48 -14.71
C ASP A 176 14.29 -18.98 -16.17
N THR A 177 13.47 -19.99 -16.47
CA THR A 177 13.28 -20.52 -17.82
C THR A 177 12.14 -19.86 -18.59
N LEU A 178 11.25 -19.14 -17.89
CA LEU A 178 10.10 -18.44 -18.48
C LEU A 178 10.35 -16.92 -18.52
N ARG A 179 9.70 -16.24 -19.46
CA ARG A 179 9.68 -14.78 -19.52
C ARG A 179 8.33 -14.26 -19.05
N TYR A 180 8.35 -13.16 -18.33
CA TYR A 180 7.16 -12.59 -17.70
C TYR A 180 6.93 -11.15 -18.14
N PRO A 181 5.69 -10.74 -18.39
CA PRO A 181 5.35 -9.32 -18.51
C PRO A 181 5.74 -8.56 -17.23
N VAL A 182 5.98 -7.28 -17.39
CA VAL A 182 6.33 -6.39 -16.27
C VAL A 182 5.32 -5.26 -16.15
N LEU A 183 4.79 -5.07 -14.94
CA LEU A 183 3.94 -3.92 -14.60
C LEU A 183 4.64 -3.04 -13.56
N TYR A 184 4.97 -1.81 -13.97
CA TYR A 184 5.48 -0.76 -13.09
C TYR A 184 4.31 -0.02 -12.44
N LEU A 185 4.28 0.06 -11.10
CA LEU A 185 3.21 0.68 -10.31
C LEU A 185 3.75 1.86 -9.50
N LEU A 186 3.41 3.08 -9.93
CA LEU A 186 3.89 4.31 -9.33
C LEU A 186 2.89 4.85 -8.30
N HIS A 187 3.35 5.10 -7.07
CA HIS A 187 2.53 5.72 -6.03
C HIS A 187 2.37 7.24 -6.26
N GLY A 188 1.41 7.86 -5.60
CA GLY A 188 1.22 9.31 -5.61
C GLY A 188 1.99 10.01 -4.49
N ILE A 189 1.75 11.32 -4.35
CA ILE A 189 2.31 12.12 -3.25
C ILE A 189 2.03 11.42 -1.92
N SER A 190 3.03 11.39 -1.05
CA SER A 190 2.96 10.76 0.27
C SER A 190 2.98 9.22 0.31
N GLY A 191 3.16 8.59 -0.83
CA GLY A 191 3.38 7.16 -0.91
C GLY A 191 4.84 6.76 -0.69
N TYR A 192 5.13 5.50 -0.90
CA TYR A 192 6.45 4.88 -0.85
C TYR A 192 6.38 3.53 -1.59
N GLU A 193 7.51 2.85 -1.75
CA GLU A 193 7.61 1.58 -2.49
C GLU A 193 6.67 0.47 -2.02
N GLY A 194 6.22 0.51 -0.76
CA GLY A 194 5.25 -0.45 -0.20
C GLY A 194 3.77 -0.07 -0.41
N SER A 195 3.48 1.12 -0.90
CA SER A 195 2.10 1.63 -0.96
C SER A 195 1.17 0.74 -1.78
N TRP A 196 1.62 0.27 -2.94
CA TRP A 196 0.81 -0.59 -3.80
C TRP A 196 0.66 -2.01 -3.25
N SER A 197 1.72 -2.60 -2.68
CA SER A 197 1.64 -3.94 -2.09
C SER A 197 0.81 -3.98 -0.80
N GLU A 198 0.86 -2.93 0.00
CA GLU A 198 0.15 -2.87 1.29
C GLU A 198 -1.29 -2.36 1.11
N ARG A 199 -1.47 -1.04 0.87
CA ARG A 199 -2.80 -0.43 0.74
C ARG A 199 -3.46 -0.74 -0.59
N GLY A 200 -2.69 -0.82 -1.67
CA GLY A 200 -3.15 -1.12 -3.02
C GLY A 200 -3.54 -2.57 -3.23
N ARG A 201 -3.10 -3.49 -2.37
CA ARG A 201 -3.36 -4.93 -2.51
C ARG A 201 -2.90 -5.50 -3.87
N ALA A 202 -1.88 -4.90 -4.47
CA ALA A 202 -1.47 -5.26 -5.83
C ALA A 202 -1.11 -6.75 -5.98
N ILE A 203 -0.45 -7.33 -4.97
CA ILE A 203 -0.09 -8.76 -4.97
C ILE A 203 -1.33 -9.63 -4.88
N GLN A 204 -2.24 -9.32 -3.93
CA GLN A 204 -3.48 -10.06 -3.76
C GLN A 204 -4.33 -10.00 -5.03
N ILE A 205 -4.45 -8.82 -5.64
CA ILE A 205 -5.18 -8.62 -6.90
C ILE A 205 -4.56 -9.48 -8.01
N LEU A 206 -3.25 -9.39 -8.21
CA LEU A 206 -2.56 -10.17 -9.25
C LEU A 206 -2.79 -11.67 -9.07
N GLU A 207 -2.42 -12.21 -7.91
CA GLU A 207 -2.46 -13.66 -7.68
C GLU A 207 -3.88 -14.22 -7.73
N ASN A 208 -4.87 -13.47 -7.22
CA ASN A 208 -6.27 -13.88 -7.31
C ASN A 208 -6.82 -13.77 -8.74
N LEU A 209 -6.38 -12.82 -9.56
CA LEU A 209 -6.74 -12.75 -10.98
C LEU A 209 -6.08 -13.87 -11.77
N VAL A 210 -4.83 -14.21 -11.48
CA VAL A 210 -4.13 -15.36 -12.09
C VAL A 210 -4.85 -16.66 -11.74
N ALA A 211 -5.20 -16.87 -10.47
CA ALA A 211 -5.94 -18.04 -10.03
C ALA A 211 -7.34 -18.16 -10.68
N GLN A 212 -7.94 -17.03 -11.09
CA GLN A 212 -9.21 -16.99 -11.84
C GLN A 212 -9.04 -17.10 -13.35
N GLY A 213 -7.81 -17.22 -13.87
CA GLY A 213 -7.52 -17.24 -15.32
C GLY A 213 -7.82 -15.91 -16.03
N LYS A 214 -7.89 -14.78 -15.30
CA LYS A 214 -8.19 -13.45 -15.83
C LYS A 214 -6.96 -12.59 -16.11
N CYS A 215 -5.80 -13.06 -15.67
CA CYS A 215 -4.53 -12.39 -15.83
C CYS A 215 -3.44 -13.45 -15.91
N GLN A 216 -2.39 -13.21 -16.69
CA GLN A 216 -1.19 -14.04 -16.67
C GLN A 216 -0.28 -13.61 -15.49
N PRO A 217 0.57 -14.53 -14.99
CA PRO A 217 1.59 -14.18 -14.02
C PRO A 217 2.50 -13.07 -14.56
N MET A 218 2.76 -12.00 -13.77
CA MET A 218 3.63 -10.89 -14.17
C MET A 218 4.49 -10.42 -13.01
N ILE A 219 5.62 -9.79 -13.34
CA ILE A 219 6.49 -9.12 -12.39
C ILE A 219 5.87 -7.76 -12.05
N LEU A 220 5.73 -7.43 -10.75
CA LEU A 220 5.32 -6.09 -10.33
C LEU A 220 6.55 -5.32 -9.84
N VAL A 221 6.77 -4.13 -10.37
CA VAL A 221 7.87 -3.23 -9.99
C VAL A 221 7.28 -1.98 -9.33
N MET A 222 7.54 -1.79 -8.06
CA MET A 222 6.96 -0.73 -7.23
C MET A 222 8.08 0.14 -6.65
N PRO A 223 8.54 1.16 -7.37
CA PRO A 223 9.60 2.05 -6.90
C PRO A 223 9.10 3.09 -5.90
N ASP A 224 10.02 3.60 -5.07
CA ASP A 224 9.85 4.87 -4.39
C ASP A 224 10.04 6.02 -5.39
N VAL A 225 8.97 6.73 -5.71
CA VAL A 225 8.98 7.86 -6.64
C VAL A 225 8.89 9.22 -5.93
N ASN A 226 9.22 9.27 -4.64
CA ASN A 226 9.34 10.53 -3.93
C ASN A 226 10.55 11.33 -4.44
N VAL A 227 10.37 12.64 -4.56
CA VAL A 227 11.48 13.52 -4.94
C VAL A 227 12.50 13.60 -3.81
N LYS A 228 13.75 13.25 -4.14
CA LYS A 228 14.93 13.29 -3.25
C LYS A 228 14.66 12.71 -1.85
N PRO A 229 14.58 11.38 -1.73
CA PRO A 229 14.57 10.76 -0.42
C PRO A 229 15.85 11.16 0.32
N GLN A 230 15.71 11.69 1.53
CA GLN A 230 16.87 11.95 2.37
C GLN A 230 17.45 10.61 2.82
N GLU A 231 18.76 10.41 2.60
CA GLU A 231 19.47 9.22 3.04
C GLU A 231 19.24 8.96 4.55
N GLY A 232 18.88 7.72 4.91
CA GLY A 232 18.63 7.33 6.30
C GLY A 232 17.31 7.78 6.90
N THR A 233 16.45 8.49 6.16
CA THR A 233 15.12 8.87 6.63
C THR A 233 14.08 7.89 6.10
N PRO A 234 13.20 7.30 6.93
CA PRO A 234 12.06 6.56 6.43
C PRO A 234 11.26 7.45 5.47
N THR A 235 10.94 6.96 4.28
CA THR A 235 10.29 7.74 3.19
C THR A 235 9.03 8.48 3.60
N HIS A 236 8.31 7.97 4.60
CA HIS A 236 7.12 8.61 5.14
C HIS A 236 7.39 9.97 5.85
N ARG A 237 8.65 10.31 6.21
CA ARG A 237 9.00 11.64 6.75
C ARG A 237 9.31 12.69 5.67
N SER A 238 9.67 12.27 4.46
CA SER A 238 9.89 13.20 3.33
C SER A 238 8.60 13.81 2.80
N LEU A 239 7.46 13.27 3.23
CA LEU A 239 6.12 13.65 2.81
C LEU A 239 5.83 15.15 2.90
N PHE A 240 6.12 15.75 4.05
CA PHE A 240 5.87 17.18 4.27
C PHE A 240 6.72 18.04 3.32
N ASN A 241 7.98 17.64 3.13
CA ASN A 241 8.88 18.32 2.21
C ASN A 241 8.42 18.16 0.75
N ASN A 242 7.87 17.00 0.37
CA ASN A 242 7.34 16.76 -0.97
C ASN A 242 6.11 17.64 -1.25
N ILE A 243 5.17 17.75 -0.32
CA ILE A 243 3.99 18.62 -0.48
C ILE A 243 4.40 20.10 -0.59
N MET A 244 5.32 20.56 0.26
CA MET A 244 5.77 21.96 0.26
C MET A 244 6.64 22.34 -0.95
N ASN A 245 7.31 21.38 -1.57
CA ASN A 245 8.14 21.58 -2.76
C ASN A 245 7.45 21.20 -4.06
N TYR A 246 6.18 20.77 -4.02
CA TYR A 246 5.46 20.24 -5.17
C TYR A 246 5.51 21.12 -6.42
N SER A 247 5.42 22.43 -6.28
CA SER A 247 5.50 23.37 -7.42
C SER A 247 6.88 23.41 -8.09
N ARG A 248 7.96 23.09 -7.36
CA ARG A 248 9.31 22.94 -7.94
C ARG A 248 9.49 21.60 -8.63
N LEU A 249 8.82 20.55 -8.14
CA LEU A 249 8.99 19.16 -8.53
C LEU A 249 8.35 18.84 -9.88
N CYS A 250 7.33 19.60 -10.30
CA CYS A 250 6.68 19.40 -11.59
C CYS A 250 7.57 19.76 -12.79
N HIS A 251 8.72 20.39 -12.59
CA HIS A 251 9.64 20.82 -13.65
C HIS A 251 10.97 20.06 -13.67
N ASP A 252 11.22 19.22 -12.66
CA ASP A 252 12.43 18.38 -12.59
C ASP A 252 12.08 16.97 -13.06
N HIS A 253 12.59 16.57 -14.23
CA HIS A 253 12.36 15.25 -14.83
C HIS A 253 13.37 14.19 -14.38
N ASP A 254 14.14 14.44 -13.32
CA ASP A 254 15.19 13.51 -12.90
C ASP A 254 14.58 12.19 -12.40
N ILE A 255 13.40 12.23 -11.77
CA ILE A 255 12.70 11.03 -11.34
C ILE A 255 12.23 10.16 -12.52
N GLU A 256 11.72 10.77 -13.60
CA GLU A 256 11.31 10.03 -14.79
C GLU A 256 12.53 9.46 -15.52
N ARG A 257 13.69 10.14 -15.51
CA ARG A 257 14.97 9.58 -16.00
C ARG A 257 15.45 8.42 -15.12
N ALA A 258 15.31 8.55 -13.79
CA ALA A 258 15.61 7.44 -12.87
C ALA A 258 14.71 6.23 -13.11
N LEU A 259 13.44 6.44 -13.48
CA LEU A 259 12.54 5.35 -13.88
C LEU A 259 12.95 4.70 -15.20
N VAL A 260 13.48 5.46 -16.16
CA VAL A 260 14.11 4.89 -17.38
C VAL A 260 15.31 4.02 -17.02
N GLU A 261 16.16 4.44 -16.07
CA GLU A 261 17.27 3.61 -15.59
C GLU A 261 16.77 2.36 -14.86
N LEU A 262 15.65 2.45 -14.13
CA LEU A 262 15.02 1.30 -13.48
C LEU A 262 14.53 0.26 -14.50
N THR A 263 13.97 0.69 -15.65
CA THR A 263 13.55 -0.30 -16.67
C THR A 263 14.74 -1.10 -17.19
N ALA A 264 15.86 -0.45 -17.48
CA ALA A 264 17.08 -1.13 -17.90
C ALA A 264 17.64 -2.10 -16.81
N PHE A 265 17.57 -1.69 -15.53
CA PHE A 265 17.93 -2.56 -14.41
C PHE A 265 17.05 -3.80 -14.34
N VAL A 266 15.73 -3.66 -14.47
CA VAL A 266 14.78 -4.78 -14.43
C VAL A 266 15.00 -5.73 -15.61
N ASP A 267 15.14 -5.22 -16.81
CA ASP A 267 15.35 -6.01 -18.03
C ASP A 267 16.66 -6.81 -18.01
N SER A 268 17.70 -6.24 -17.41
CA SER A 268 18.99 -6.92 -17.26
C SER A 268 19.04 -7.94 -16.11
N THR A 269 18.13 -7.81 -15.14
CA THR A 269 18.18 -8.61 -13.89
C THR A 269 17.20 -9.78 -13.91
N PHE A 270 16.02 -9.60 -14.53
CA PHE A 270 14.93 -10.58 -14.49
C PHE A 270 14.61 -11.14 -15.86
N ARG A 271 13.86 -12.23 -15.89
CA ARG A 271 13.37 -12.84 -17.13
C ARG A 271 12.10 -12.14 -17.59
N VAL A 272 12.24 -11.01 -18.28
CA VAL A 272 11.14 -10.21 -18.81
C VAL A 272 10.77 -10.59 -20.24
N SER A 273 9.48 -10.52 -20.59
CA SER A 273 8.99 -10.59 -21.97
C SER A 273 9.03 -9.20 -22.62
N ASP A 274 8.57 -9.11 -23.86
CA ASP A 274 8.46 -7.82 -24.56
C ASP A 274 7.24 -6.99 -24.08
N ASP A 275 6.39 -7.56 -23.22
CA ASP A 275 5.20 -6.92 -22.68
C ASP A 275 5.52 -6.09 -21.44
N HIS A 276 5.60 -4.77 -21.60
CA HIS A 276 5.86 -3.83 -20.54
C HIS A 276 4.65 -2.91 -20.35
N TYR A 277 4.26 -2.73 -19.10
CA TYR A 277 3.13 -1.90 -18.69
C TYR A 277 3.54 -0.94 -17.58
N ILE A 278 2.96 0.24 -17.57
CA ILE A 278 3.18 1.20 -16.49
C ILE A 278 1.84 1.78 -16.02
N ALA A 279 1.65 1.92 -14.73
CA ALA A 279 0.48 2.59 -14.18
C ALA A 279 0.87 3.41 -12.95
N GLY A 280 0.11 4.47 -12.68
CA GLY A 280 0.31 5.26 -11.49
C GLY A 280 -0.95 5.93 -11.00
N LEU A 281 -0.96 6.31 -9.73
CA LEU A 281 -2.06 7.02 -9.11
C LEU A 281 -1.68 8.48 -8.83
N SER A 282 -2.63 9.41 -9.05
CA SER A 282 -2.44 10.84 -8.73
C SER A 282 -1.21 11.42 -9.45
N ASP A 283 -0.19 11.90 -8.73
CA ASP A 283 1.08 12.35 -9.31
C ASP A 283 1.87 11.21 -9.97
N GLY A 284 1.77 9.99 -9.44
CA GLY A 284 2.36 8.81 -10.08
C GLY A 284 1.80 8.55 -11.49
N ALA A 285 0.55 8.95 -11.77
CA ALA A 285 -0.03 8.87 -13.11
C ALA A 285 0.68 9.85 -14.08
N ARG A 286 1.02 11.06 -13.62
CA ARG A 286 1.81 12.02 -14.39
C ARG A 286 3.20 11.45 -14.70
N MET A 287 3.85 10.88 -13.68
CA MET A 287 5.18 10.26 -13.85
C MET A 287 5.11 9.06 -14.80
N ALA A 288 4.06 8.23 -14.74
CA ALA A 288 3.86 7.11 -15.65
C ALA A 288 3.77 7.59 -17.11
N ALA A 289 2.95 8.60 -17.40
CA ALA A 289 2.81 9.16 -18.74
C ALA A 289 4.12 9.82 -19.22
N ASN A 290 4.83 10.55 -18.35
CA ASN A 290 6.12 11.14 -18.69
C ASN A 290 7.18 10.08 -19.00
N THR A 291 7.26 9.02 -18.17
CA THR A 291 8.22 7.92 -18.38
C THR A 291 7.95 7.19 -19.70
N ALA A 292 6.67 6.92 -20.01
CA ALA A 292 6.29 6.33 -21.29
C ALA A 292 6.72 7.22 -22.46
N ASN A 293 6.56 8.54 -22.35
CA ASN A 293 7.00 9.50 -23.37
C ASN A 293 8.54 9.62 -23.52
N LEU A 294 9.31 9.22 -22.50
CA LEU A 294 10.79 9.14 -22.57
C LEU A 294 11.27 7.82 -23.19
N LEU A 295 10.42 6.79 -23.19
CA LEU A 295 10.71 5.46 -23.76
C LEU A 295 9.64 5.10 -24.82
N PRO A 296 9.60 5.76 -25.98
CA PRO A 296 8.61 5.46 -27.02
C PRO A 296 8.67 3.98 -27.43
N ASN A 297 7.48 3.35 -27.54
CA ASN A 297 7.28 1.93 -27.90
C ASN A 297 7.83 0.90 -26.90
N TYR A 298 8.25 1.31 -25.70
CA TYR A 298 8.65 0.38 -24.65
C TYR A 298 7.43 -0.11 -23.85
N PHE A 299 6.47 0.77 -23.55
CA PHE A 299 5.24 0.38 -22.87
C PHE A 299 4.10 0.22 -23.87
N SER A 300 3.44 -0.94 -23.85
CA SER A 300 2.25 -1.20 -24.67
C SER A 300 0.98 -0.58 -24.06
N ALA A 301 0.94 -0.38 -22.75
CA ALA A 301 -0.19 0.24 -22.06
C ALA A 301 0.24 1.13 -20.88
N VAL A 302 -0.51 2.23 -20.69
CA VAL A 302 -0.28 3.23 -19.63
C VAL A 302 -1.56 3.43 -18.82
N GLY A 303 -1.54 3.07 -17.53
CA GLY A 303 -2.67 3.23 -16.60
C GLY A 303 -2.59 4.55 -15.82
N LEU A 304 -3.59 5.40 -15.95
CA LEU A 304 -3.66 6.71 -15.31
C LEU A 304 -4.81 6.74 -14.30
N PHE A 305 -4.51 6.54 -13.00
CA PHE A 305 -5.51 6.42 -11.94
C PHE A 305 -5.67 7.75 -11.19
N SER A 306 -6.84 8.39 -11.29
CA SER A 306 -7.08 9.71 -10.70
C SER A 306 -6.00 10.74 -11.10
N PRO A 307 -5.73 10.94 -12.40
CA PRO A 307 -4.49 11.55 -12.87
C PRO A 307 -4.43 13.06 -12.63
N VAL A 308 -3.23 13.55 -12.34
CA VAL A 308 -2.85 14.96 -12.40
C VAL A 308 -2.01 15.16 -13.68
N VAL A 309 -2.68 15.29 -14.82
CA VAL A 309 -2.03 15.34 -16.14
C VAL A 309 -2.44 16.56 -16.95
N HIS A 310 -1.57 16.98 -17.86
CA HIS A 310 -1.71 18.14 -18.74
C HIS A 310 -1.45 17.74 -20.19
N LYS A 311 -1.33 18.71 -21.09
CA LYS A 311 -1.07 18.45 -22.53
C LYS A 311 0.30 17.80 -22.79
N GLU A 312 1.26 18.03 -21.92
CA GLU A 312 2.63 17.52 -22.01
C GLU A 312 2.69 15.98 -21.84
N GLN A 313 1.66 15.39 -21.20
CA GLN A 313 1.55 13.96 -20.98
C GLN A 313 0.80 13.21 -22.09
N LEU A 314 0.44 13.89 -23.19
CA LEU A 314 -0.14 13.20 -24.35
C LEU A 314 0.85 12.16 -24.92
N PRO A 315 0.36 11.00 -25.38
CA PRO A 315 1.20 9.94 -25.96
C PRO A 315 2.04 10.45 -27.11
N LYS A 316 3.26 9.93 -27.22
CA LYS A 316 4.18 10.15 -28.34
C LYS A 316 4.35 8.91 -29.23
N ASP A 317 3.65 7.83 -28.87
CA ASP A 317 3.68 6.53 -29.54
C ASP A 317 2.29 5.89 -29.61
N SER A 318 2.22 4.59 -29.94
CA SER A 318 0.98 3.83 -30.07
C SER A 318 0.50 3.15 -28.78
N ALA A 319 1.10 3.45 -27.62
CA ALA A 319 0.67 2.89 -26.35
C ALA A 319 -0.80 3.20 -26.06
N THR A 320 -1.54 2.23 -25.53
CA THR A 320 -2.94 2.43 -25.14
C THR A 320 -3.03 3.06 -23.75
N TYR A 321 -3.73 4.17 -23.62
CA TYR A 321 -3.91 4.90 -22.37
C TYR A 321 -5.23 4.53 -21.70
N TYR A 322 -5.18 3.97 -20.49
CA TYR A 322 -6.34 3.66 -19.68
C TYR A 322 -6.51 4.72 -18.58
N VAL A 323 -7.49 5.58 -18.71
CA VAL A 323 -7.72 6.73 -17.81
C VAL A 323 -8.90 6.45 -16.89
N TYR A 324 -8.67 6.49 -15.58
CA TYR A 324 -9.69 6.22 -14.58
C TYR A 324 -9.91 7.42 -13.66
N SER A 325 -11.16 7.74 -13.37
CA SER A 325 -11.49 8.78 -12.39
C SER A 325 -12.84 8.54 -11.70
N GLY A 326 -12.90 8.84 -10.41
CA GLY A 326 -14.14 8.86 -9.66
C GLY A 326 -14.89 10.18 -9.86
N LYS A 327 -16.24 10.15 -9.91
CA LYS A 327 -17.10 11.35 -10.05
C LYS A 327 -16.87 12.40 -8.96
N LYS A 328 -16.45 11.97 -7.75
CA LYS A 328 -16.14 12.84 -6.62
C LYS A 328 -14.63 13.04 -6.39
N ASP A 329 -13.80 12.63 -7.36
CA ASP A 329 -12.36 12.85 -7.29
C ASP A 329 -12.05 14.33 -7.48
N MET A 330 -11.12 14.87 -6.66
CA MET A 330 -10.71 16.27 -6.77
C MET A 330 -10.08 16.60 -8.13
N PHE A 331 -9.53 15.60 -8.83
CA PHE A 331 -8.94 15.74 -10.16
C PHE A 331 -9.85 15.25 -11.29
N HIS A 332 -11.13 14.96 -11.00
CA HIS A 332 -12.09 14.47 -12.00
C HIS A 332 -12.16 15.37 -13.25
N ALA A 333 -12.28 16.69 -13.05
CA ALA A 333 -12.29 17.64 -14.15
C ALA A 333 -10.98 17.65 -14.97
N ASN A 334 -9.84 17.30 -14.33
CA ASN A 334 -8.56 17.15 -15.03
C ASN A 334 -8.58 15.89 -15.91
N ALA A 335 -9.05 14.76 -15.38
CA ALA A 335 -9.19 13.52 -16.14
C ALA A 335 -10.10 13.69 -17.37
N ILE A 336 -11.28 14.31 -17.23
CA ILE A 336 -12.17 14.60 -18.35
C ILE A 336 -11.49 15.47 -19.42
N ARG A 337 -10.79 16.54 -19.01
CA ARG A 337 -10.07 17.38 -19.96
C ARG A 337 -8.98 16.64 -20.70
N PHE A 338 -8.27 15.74 -20.01
CA PHE A 338 -7.23 14.93 -20.61
C PHE A 338 -7.82 13.91 -21.60
N ASN A 339 -8.92 13.25 -21.22
CA ASN A 339 -9.63 12.34 -22.11
C ASN A 339 -9.99 13.03 -23.45
N ARG A 340 -10.61 14.22 -23.39
CA ARG A 340 -10.93 15.00 -24.60
C ARG A 340 -9.71 15.37 -25.44
N ARG A 341 -8.53 15.49 -24.84
CA ARG A 341 -7.28 15.73 -25.56
C ARG A 341 -6.77 14.47 -26.26
N LEU A 342 -6.93 13.32 -25.63
CA LEU A 342 -6.64 12.02 -26.24
C LEU A 342 -7.56 11.76 -27.44
N ASP A 343 -8.86 12.04 -27.31
CA ASP A 343 -9.81 12.02 -28.44
C ASP A 343 -9.35 12.88 -29.60
N LYS A 344 -9.01 14.14 -29.31
CA LYS A 344 -8.55 15.10 -30.33
C LYS A 344 -7.23 14.70 -30.97
N ALA A 345 -6.35 14.05 -30.22
CA ALA A 345 -5.06 13.55 -30.71
C ALA A 345 -5.19 12.20 -31.43
N GLN A 346 -6.40 11.60 -31.44
CA GLN A 346 -6.67 10.26 -31.97
C GLN A 346 -5.74 9.18 -31.36
N ALA A 347 -5.32 9.40 -30.11
CA ALA A 347 -4.47 8.47 -29.39
C ALA A 347 -5.29 7.24 -28.91
N PRO A 348 -4.74 6.03 -28.95
CA PRO A 348 -5.41 4.84 -28.40
C PRO A 348 -5.69 5.03 -26.91
N HIS A 349 -6.95 5.02 -26.49
CA HIS A 349 -7.28 5.17 -25.09
C HIS A 349 -8.68 4.66 -24.73
N GLU A 350 -8.86 4.43 -23.43
CA GLU A 350 -10.15 4.16 -22.81
C GLU A 350 -10.31 5.02 -21.55
N TYR A 351 -11.49 5.62 -21.38
CA TYR A 351 -11.84 6.39 -20.19
C TYR A 351 -12.91 5.67 -19.37
N THR A 352 -12.58 5.35 -18.13
CA THR A 352 -13.48 4.72 -17.17
C THR A 352 -13.84 5.66 -16.03
N GLU A 353 -15.11 6.03 -15.93
CA GLU A 353 -15.65 6.82 -14.83
C GLU A 353 -16.33 5.93 -13.80
N THR A 354 -16.01 6.10 -12.52
CA THR A 354 -16.61 5.33 -11.42
C THR A 354 -17.29 6.23 -10.40
N ILE A 355 -18.09 5.65 -9.51
CA ILE A 355 -18.46 6.31 -8.26
C ILE A 355 -17.22 6.42 -7.36
N GLY A 356 -17.23 7.37 -6.41
CA GLY A 356 -16.13 7.54 -5.47
C GLY A 356 -15.19 8.67 -5.85
N GLY A 357 -14.03 8.72 -5.19
CA GLY A 357 -13.11 9.85 -5.26
C GLY A 357 -11.64 9.44 -5.22
N HIS A 358 -10.79 10.34 -4.71
CA HIS A 358 -9.34 10.18 -4.66
C HIS A 358 -8.91 9.24 -3.53
N THR A 359 -9.20 7.94 -3.64
CA THR A 359 -9.06 6.98 -2.54
C THR A 359 -8.48 5.64 -2.98
N TRP A 360 -7.85 4.92 -2.04
CA TRP A 360 -7.35 3.57 -2.27
C TRP A 360 -8.45 2.58 -2.69
N ARG A 361 -9.69 2.79 -2.27
CA ARG A 361 -10.85 2.02 -2.75
C ARG A 361 -10.97 2.07 -4.27
N ASN A 362 -10.93 3.27 -4.83
CA ASN A 362 -10.99 3.49 -6.27
C ASN A 362 -9.74 2.93 -6.97
N TRP A 363 -8.55 3.17 -6.43
CA TRP A 363 -7.31 2.72 -7.05
C TRP A 363 -7.14 1.21 -7.07
N ARG A 364 -7.64 0.48 -6.05
CA ARG A 364 -7.72 -0.99 -6.10
C ARG A 364 -8.65 -1.48 -7.21
N LEU A 365 -9.82 -0.83 -7.35
CA LEU A 365 -10.76 -1.13 -8.43
C LEU A 365 -10.12 -0.89 -9.80
N TYR A 366 -9.46 0.24 -9.99
CA TYR A 366 -8.79 0.58 -11.25
C TYR A 366 -7.64 -0.37 -11.57
N LEU A 367 -6.85 -0.75 -10.57
CA LEU A 367 -5.75 -1.70 -10.75
C LEU A 367 -6.27 -3.07 -11.20
N SER A 368 -7.33 -3.58 -10.59
CA SER A 368 -7.90 -4.88 -10.97
C SER A 368 -8.47 -4.88 -12.39
N ASP A 369 -9.18 -3.81 -12.77
CA ASP A 369 -9.70 -3.64 -14.13
C ASP A 369 -8.57 -3.47 -15.16
N TYR A 370 -7.57 -2.65 -14.84
CA TYR A 370 -6.39 -2.45 -15.69
C TYR A 370 -5.62 -3.74 -15.92
N MET A 371 -5.35 -4.54 -14.87
CA MET A 371 -4.67 -5.83 -15.02
C MET A 371 -5.44 -6.82 -15.91
N ILE A 372 -6.78 -6.79 -15.88
CA ILE A 372 -7.60 -7.61 -16.78
C ILE A 372 -7.45 -7.12 -18.23
N LYS A 373 -7.55 -5.82 -18.47
CA LYS A 373 -7.51 -5.23 -19.81
C LYS A 373 -6.20 -5.40 -20.53
N ILE A 374 -5.07 -5.29 -19.83
CA ILE A 374 -3.75 -5.49 -20.43
C ILE A 374 -3.43 -6.97 -20.72
N ASN A 375 -4.32 -7.90 -20.37
CA ASN A 375 -4.20 -9.34 -20.64
C ASN A 375 -5.22 -9.83 -21.69
N GLN A 376 -5.96 -8.94 -22.32
CA GLN A 376 -6.88 -9.24 -23.43
C GLN A 376 -6.20 -9.04 -24.78
#